data_1682205bba9f348c02b861278e3e676f
#
_entry.id   1682205bba9f348c02b861278e3e676f
#
_cell.length_a   1.000
_cell.length_b   1.000
_cell.length_c   1.000
_cell.angle_alpha   90.00
_cell.angle_beta   90.00
_cell.angle_gamma   90.00
#
_symmetry.space_group_name_H-M   'P 1'
#
loop_
_entity.id
_entity.type
_entity.pdbx_description
1 polymer ?
#
loop_
_entity_poly.entity_id
_entity_poly.type
_entity_poly.pdbx_seq_one_letter_code
_entity_poly.pdbx_strand_id
1 'polypeptide(L)'
;MFDADETLLDLRPAVTGGLLAVLDEMRRLTPAAATVSLADLEYDWSVASSADSPRPTPEIRRVALARSLARVGLDTHLDDLLALYFARRFALTRPFPDVLPALAALADTWVVGFATNGNSRAERCGLAGRFAFEVYAGDNGLPRKPAPEFYATVVRAAGVPAEQVVHVGDSIAHDVVGPQAAGMRGVWLNRDGRSCPPGVQPDAELSTLTDLPAVLTALADEGDLRAQSDRSLV
;
A
#
# COMPACT_ATOMS: atom_id res chain seq x y z
N MET A 1 -0.95 3.45 -12.25
CA MET A 1 -1.01 2.35 -11.27
C MET A 1 -0.97 2.92 -9.87
N PHE A 2 -1.70 2.33 -8.92
CA PHE A 2 -1.83 2.84 -7.57
C PHE A 2 -1.39 1.82 -6.53
N ASP A 3 -0.68 2.27 -5.49
CA ASP A 3 -0.60 1.55 -4.23
C ASP A 3 -1.96 1.58 -3.51
N ALA A 4 -2.11 0.74 -2.48
CA ALA A 4 -3.37 0.60 -1.76
C ALA A 4 -3.39 1.33 -0.41
N ASP A 5 -2.56 0.86 0.52
CA ASP A 5 -2.61 1.24 1.93
C ASP A 5 -2.05 2.66 2.11
N GLU A 6 -2.78 3.58 2.75
CA GLU A 6 -2.48 5.01 2.89
C GLU A 6 -2.43 5.82 1.57
N THR A 7 -2.67 5.15 0.45
CA THR A 7 -2.79 5.76 -0.88
C THR A 7 -4.26 5.85 -1.31
N LEU A 8 -4.86 4.71 -1.61
CA LEU A 8 -6.28 4.59 -1.92
C LEU A 8 -7.14 4.34 -0.67
N LEU A 9 -6.58 3.66 0.33
CA LEU A 9 -7.29 3.18 1.52
C LEU A 9 -6.81 3.91 2.77
N ASP A 10 -7.73 4.52 3.51
CA ASP A 10 -7.50 5.05 4.87
C ASP A 10 -7.41 3.86 5.83
N LEU A 11 -6.21 3.32 5.94
CA LEU A 11 -5.98 2.07 6.65
C LEU A 11 -5.74 2.25 8.16
N ARG A 12 -5.23 3.40 8.59
CA ARG A 12 -4.88 3.64 10.00
C ARG A 12 -6.07 3.43 10.95
N PRO A 13 -7.27 4.00 10.72
CA PRO A 13 -8.42 3.75 11.58
C PRO A 13 -8.85 2.28 11.59
N ALA A 14 -8.72 1.59 10.43
CA ALA A 14 -9.09 0.19 10.31
C ALA A 14 -8.12 -0.73 11.09
N VAL A 15 -6.81 -0.46 11.01
CA VAL A 15 -5.77 -1.16 11.79
C VAL A 15 -6.01 -0.94 13.29
N THR A 16 -6.16 0.31 13.71
CA THR A 16 -6.44 0.66 15.11
C THR A 16 -7.70 -0.04 15.63
N GLY A 17 -8.79 0.01 14.87
CA GLY A 17 -10.04 -0.67 15.24
C GLY A 17 -9.91 -2.19 15.32
N GLY A 18 -9.09 -2.80 14.45
CA GLY A 18 -8.76 -4.22 14.54
C GLY A 18 -7.95 -4.58 15.78
N LEU A 19 -6.94 -3.77 16.13
CA LEU A 19 -6.12 -3.97 17.32
C LEU A 19 -6.91 -3.75 18.62
N LEU A 20 -7.79 -2.75 18.66
CA LEU A 20 -8.67 -2.52 19.82
C LEU A 20 -9.60 -3.70 20.04
N ALA A 21 -10.17 -4.29 18.98
CA ALA A 21 -11.02 -5.47 19.12
C ALA A 21 -10.24 -6.68 19.68
N VAL A 22 -8.98 -6.86 19.24
CA VAL A 22 -8.08 -7.89 19.81
C VAL A 22 -7.81 -7.61 21.29
N LEU A 23 -7.48 -6.37 21.63
CA LEU A 23 -7.15 -5.96 22.99
C LEU A 23 -8.33 -6.18 23.96
N ASP A 24 -9.55 -5.84 23.53
CA ASP A 24 -10.77 -6.07 24.30
C ASP A 24 -11.00 -7.57 24.52
N GLU A 25 -10.79 -8.39 23.49
CA GLU A 25 -10.94 -9.84 23.64
C GLU A 25 -9.85 -10.46 24.53
N MET A 26 -8.59 -10.00 24.42
CA MET A 26 -7.51 -10.41 25.34
C MET A 26 -7.89 -10.14 26.80
N ARG A 27 -8.46 -8.95 27.10
CA ARG A 27 -8.89 -8.57 28.45
C ARG A 27 -10.06 -9.41 28.94
N ARG A 28 -10.93 -9.85 28.04
CA ARG A 28 -12.02 -10.78 28.36
C ARG A 28 -11.50 -12.19 28.70
N LEU A 29 -10.45 -12.63 27.99
CA LEU A 29 -9.87 -13.98 28.16
C LEU A 29 -9.00 -14.11 29.41
N THR A 30 -8.25 -13.07 29.78
CA THR A 30 -7.36 -13.12 30.96
C THR A 30 -7.20 -11.77 31.65
N PRO A 31 -7.25 -11.74 33.01
CA PRO A 31 -6.92 -10.52 33.76
C PRO A 31 -5.48 -10.02 33.53
N ALA A 32 -4.56 -10.89 33.13
CA ALA A 32 -3.16 -10.52 32.84
C ALA A 32 -3.08 -9.49 31.68
N ALA A 33 -4.07 -9.46 30.80
CA ALA A 33 -4.11 -8.49 29.70
C ALA A 33 -4.59 -7.08 30.12
N ALA A 34 -4.96 -6.86 31.39
CA ALA A 34 -5.40 -5.55 31.87
C ALA A 34 -4.33 -4.45 31.71
N THR A 35 -3.06 -4.79 31.76
CA THR A 35 -1.93 -3.86 31.61
C THR A 35 -1.43 -3.70 30.18
N VAL A 36 -1.94 -4.50 29.23
CA VAL A 36 -1.57 -4.39 27.82
C VAL A 36 -2.27 -3.17 27.20
N SER A 37 -1.51 -2.37 26.49
CA SER A 37 -1.98 -1.18 25.79
C SER A 37 -1.99 -1.39 24.27
N LEU A 38 -2.68 -0.48 23.54
CA LEU A 38 -2.60 -0.42 22.10
C LEU A 38 -1.16 -0.20 21.61
N ALA A 39 -0.40 0.66 22.29
CA ALA A 39 0.99 0.95 21.96
C ALA A 39 1.89 -0.29 22.06
N ASP A 40 1.60 -1.23 22.96
CA ASP A 40 2.35 -2.50 23.04
C ASP A 40 2.12 -3.37 21.78
N LEU A 41 0.88 -3.41 21.27
CA LEU A 41 0.55 -4.15 20.05
C LEU A 41 1.18 -3.50 18.80
N GLU A 42 1.20 -2.16 18.76
CA GLU A 42 1.85 -1.38 17.70
C GLU A 42 3.37 -1.54 17.74
N TYR A 43 3.97 -1.54 18.92
CA TYR A 43 5.40 -1.83 19.10
C TYR A 43 5.77 -3.23 18.58
N ASP A 44 4.98 -4.25 18.92
CA ASP A 44 5.23 -5.61 18.42
C ASP A 44 5.12 -5.69 16.89
N TRP A 45 4.21 -4.90 16.29
CA TRP A 45 4.18 -4.76 14.85
C TRP A 45 5.46 -4.12 14.31
N SER A 46 5.94 -3.04 14.89
CA SER A 46 7.16 -2.36 14.45
C SER A 46 8.38 -3.29 14.48
N VAL A 47 8.46 -4.14 15.50
CA VAL A 47 9.53 -5.15 15.63
C VAL A 47 9.39 -6.26 14.57
N ALA A 48 8.15 -6.70 14.28
CA ALA A 48 7.90 -7.79 13.33
C ALA A 48 8.02 -7.34 11.86
N SER A 49 7.75 -6.05 11.58
CA SER A 49 7.69 -5.45 10.25
C SER A 49 8.98 -4.74 9.84
N SER A 50 10.14 -5.11 10.42
CA SER A 50 11.42 -4.51 10.03
C SER A 50 11.57 -4.45 8.51
N ALA A 51 12.26 -3.40 8.01
CA ALA A 51 12.37 -3.09 6.57
C ALA A 51 12.85 -4.29 5.72
N ASP A 52 13.64 -5.17 6.32
CA ASP A 52 14.20 -6.36 5.65
C ASP A 52 13.33 -7.61 5.79
N SER A 53 12.11 -7.52 6.35
CA SER A 53 11.24 -8.69 6.49
C SER A 53 10.71 -9.16 5.13
N PRO A 54 11.10 -10.35 4.64
CA PRO A 54 10.59 -10.87 3.38
C PRO A 54 9.14 -11.39 3.48
N ARG A 55 8.58 -11.41 4.71
CA ARG A 55 7.28 -12.01 4.98
C ARG A 55 6.14 -11.19 4.38
N PRO A 56 5.08 -11.85 3.88
CA PRO A 56 3.82 -11.20 3.54
C PRO A 56 3.20 -10.51 4.77
N THR A 57 2.45 -9.44 4.54
CA THR A 57 1.79 -8.64 5.60
C THR A 57 0.98 -9.49 6.60
N PRO A 58 0.21 -10.53 6.20
CA PRO A 58 -0.50 -11.39 7.15
C PRO A 58 0.42 -12.16 8.09
N GLU A 59 1.57 -12.64 7.59
CA GLU A 59 2.54 -13.35 8.42
C GLU A 59 3.25 -12.41 9.40
N ILE A 60 3.56 -11.18 8.97
CA ILE A 60 4.10 -10.15 9.87
C ILE A 60 3.11 -9.89 11.01
N ARG A 61 1.81 -9.75 10.70
CA ARG A 61 0.77 -9.53 11.71
C ARG A 61 0.66 -10.73 12.66
N ARG A 62 0.76 -11.96 12.13
CA ARG A 62 0.78 -13.17 12.93
C ARG A 62 1.93 -13.17 13.95
N VAL A 63 3.14 -12.85 13.49
CA VAL A 63 4.32 -12.77 14.36
C VAL A 63 4.15 -11.68 15.43
N ALA A 64 3.65 -10.50 15.05
CA ALA A 64 3.40 -9.41 15.98
C ALA A 64 2.38 -9.81 17.08
N LEU A 65 1.25 -10.40 16.69
CA LEU A 65 0.25 -10.85 17.67
C LEU A 65 0.75 -11.98 18.54
N ALA A 66 1.50 -12.95 18.00
CA ALA A 66 2.10 -14.01 18.79
C ALA A 66 2.97 -13.46 19.92
N ARG A 67 3.78 -12.42 19.65
CA ARG A 67 4.59 -11.73 20.67
C ARG A 67 3.71 -11.09 21.76
N SER A 68 2.64 -10.41 21.35
CA SER A 68 1.70 -9.76 22.28
C SER A 68 1.00 -10.77 23.19
N LEU A 69 0.55 -11.89 22.61
CA LEU A 69 -0.20 -12.93 23.31
C LEU A 69 0.68 -13.73 24.27
N ALA A 70 1.93 -14.01 23.91
CA ALA A 70 2.88 -14.74 24.76
C ALA A 70 3.12 -14.02 26.10
N ARG A 71 3.09 -12.68 26.13
CA ARG A 71 3.28 -11.90 27.36
C ARG A 71 2.19 -12.14 28.42
N VAL A 72 1.03 -12.60 28.01
CA VAL A 72 -0.15 -12.78 28.87
C VAL A 72 -0.68 -14.22 28.87
N GLY A 73 0.09 -15.17 28.30
CA GLY A 73 -0.25 -16.59 28.29
C GLY A 73 -1.45 -16.94 27.40
N LEU A 74 -1.67 -16.21 26.31
CA LEU A 74 -2.76 -16.43 25.34
C LEU A 74 -2.29 -17.06 24.04
N ASP A 75 -1.16 -17.74 24.01
CA ASP A 75 -0.56 -18.33 22.79
C ASP A 75 -1.51 -19.23 22.02
N THR A 76 -2.35 -19.99 22.71
CA THR A 76 -3.32 -20.90 22.11
C THR A 76 -4.48 -20.19 21.38
N HIS A 77 -4.66 -18.89 21.60
CA HIS A 77 -5.73 -18.08 21.00
C HIS A 77 -5.25 -17.30 19.76
N LEU A 78 -4.02 -17.54 19.28
CA LEU A 78 -3.42 -16.76 18.20
C LEU A 78 -4.25 -16.79 16.93
N ASP A 79 -4.74 -17.94 16.50
CA ASP A 79 -5.49 -18.07 15.25
C ASP A 79 -6.85 -17.36 15.33
N ASP A 80 -7.55 -17.47 16.46
CA ASP A 80 -8.84 -16.82 16.69
C ASP A 80 -8.69 -15.29 16.75
N LEU A 81 -7.68 -14.79 17.45
CA LEU A 81 -7.43 -13.37 17.58
C LEU A 81 -6.88 -12.74 16.29
N LEU A 82 -6.11 -13.49 15.52
CA LEU A 82 -5.68 -13.08 14.18
C LEU A 82 -6.89 -12.98 13.23
N ALA A 83 -7.79 -13.96 13.27
CA ALA A 83 -9.03 -13.94 12.48
C ALA A 83 -9.92 -12.75 12.88
N LEU A 84 -10.07 -12.49 14.18
CA LEU A 84 -10.81 -11.33 14.71
C LEU A 84 -10.21 -10.01 14.20
N TYR A 85 -8.88 -9.86 14.30
CA TYR A 85 -8.18 -8.69 13.79
C TYR A 85 -8.50 -8.42 12.33
N PHE A 86 -8.31 -9.43 11.46
CA PHE A 86 -8.53 -9.25 10.03
C PHE A 86 -10.00 -9.01 9.69
N ALA A 87 -10.93 -9.73 10.32
CA ALA A 87 -12.35 -9.50 10.12
C ALA A 87 -12.74 -8.04 10.45
N ARG A 88 -12.27 -7.54 11.60
CA ARG A 88 -12.56 -6.18 12.04
C ARG A 88 -11.88 -5.13 11.17
N ARG A 89 -10.59 -5.33 10.85
CA ARG A 89 -9.83 -4.44 9.97
C ARG A 89 -10.51 -4.30 8.61
N PHE A 90 -10.84 -5.42 7.93
CA PHE A 90 -11.49 -5.36 6.62
C PHE A 90 -12.88 -4.70 6.68
N ALA A 91 -13.66 -4.98 7.74
CA ALA A 91 -14.95 -4.33 7.93
C ALA A 91 -14.85 -2.80 8.11
N LEU A 92 -13.72 -2.28 8.56
CA LEU A 92 -13.46 -0.85 8.78
C LEU A 92 -12.69 -0.17 7.64
N THR A 93 -12.03 -0.93 6.77
CA THR A 93 -11.25 -0.36 5.66
C THR A 93 -12.17 0.39 4.69
N ARG A 94 -11.81 1.63 4.37
CA ARG A 94 -12.56 2.50 3.44
C ARG A 94 -11.58 3.22 2.51
N PRO A 95 -11.98 3.49 1.26
CA PRO A 95 -11.24 4.42 0.41
C PRO A 95 -11.25 5.83 1.01
N PHE A 96 -10.17 6.59 0.77
CA PHE A 96 -10.20 8.04 1.02
C PHE A 96 -11.28 8.71 0.18
N PRO A 97 -11.85 9.85 0.63
CA PRO A 97 -12.97 10.52 -0.07
C PRO A 97 -12.66 10.95 -1.50
N ASP A 98 -11.39 11.25 -1.82
CA ASP A 98 -10.94 11.70 -3.14
C ASP A 98 -10.70 10.55 -4.13
N VAL A 99 -10.70 9.29 -3.68
CA VAL A 99 -10.33 8.13 -4.50
C VAL A 99 -11.36 7.84 -5.61
N LEU A 100 -12.63 7.67 -5.25
CA LEU A 100 -13.65 7.33 -6.23
C LEU A 100 -13.83 8.42 -7.30
N PRO A 101 -13.85 9.73 -6.94
CA PRO A 101 -13.86 10.80 -7.94
C PRO A 101 -12.62 10.78 -8.84
N ALA A 102 -11.42 10.59 -8.30
CA ALA A 102 -10.19 10.55 -9.07
C ALA A 102 -10.18 9.35 -10.05
N LEU A 103 -10.52 8.14 -9.58
CA LEU A 103 -10.60 6.96 -10.44
C LEU A 103 -11.65 7.13 -11.56
N ALA A 104 -12.79 7.78 -11.28
CA ALA A 104 -13.79 8.08 -12.29
C ALA A 104 -13.27 9.06 -13.35
N ALA A 105 -12.52 10.09 -12.95
CA ALA A 105 -11.93 11.05 -13.87
C ALA A 105 -10.83 10.44 -14.77
N LEU A 106 -10.23 9.33 -14.36
CA LEU A 106 -9.20 8.65 -15.14
C LEU A 106 -9.74 7.57 -16.09
N ALA A 107 -10.94 7.05 -15.83
CA ALA A 107 -11.45 5.81 -16.42
C ALA A 107 -11.51 5.81 -17.97
N ASP A 108 -11.80 6.94 -18.58
CA ASP A 108 -11.95 7.04 -20.04
C ASP A 108 -10.63 7.32 -20.78
N THR A 109 -9.58 7.73 -20.04
CA THR A 109 -8.33 8.19 -20.65
C THR A 109 -7.14 7.30 -20.29
N TRP A 110 -7.17 6.67 -19.11
CA TRP A 110 -6.03 5.95 -18.56
C TRP A 110 -6.38 4.50 -18.22
N VAL A 111 -5.45 3.59 -18.51
CA VAL A 111 -5.52 2.22 -17.96
C VAL A 111 -5.10 2.26 -16.50
N VAL A 112 -6.03 1.95 -15.61
CA VAL A 112 -5.82 2.04 -14.17
C VAL A 112 -5.52 0.67 -13.59
N GLY A 113 -4.41 0.54 -12.85
CA GLY A 113 -3.99 -0.69 -12.18
C GLY A 113 -3.84 -0.51 -10.68
N PHE A 114 -3.91 -1.61 -9.95
CA PHE A 114 -3.74 -1.69 -8.48
C PHE A 114 -2.53 -2.56 -8.16
N ALA A 115 -1.64 -2.12 -7.26
CA ALA A 115 -0.43 -2.88 -6.94
C ALA A 115 0.03 -2.64 -5.49
N THR A 116 -0.04 -3.65 -4.63
CA THR A 116 0.16 -3.48 -3.19
C THR A 116 1.06 -4.52 -2.54
N ASN A 117 1.79 -4.10 -1.51
CA ASN A 117 2.46 -4.96 -0.54
C ASN A 117 1.50 -5.51 0.53
N GLY A 118 0.31 -4.91 0.63
CA GLY A 118 -0.71 -5.25 1.60
C GLY A 118 -1.55 -6.48 1.20
N ASN A 119 -2.48 -6.84 2.07
CA ASN A 119 -3.46 -7.88 1.83
C ASN A 119 -4.89 -7.34 1.63
N SER A 120 -5.00 -6.03 1.37
CA SER A 120 -6.26 -5.36 1.05
C SER A 120 -6.61 -5.65 -0.41
N ARG A 121 -7.56 -6.55 -0.66
CA ARG A 121 -8.07 -6.84 -2.00
C ARG A 121 -9.04 -5.74 -2.42
N ALA A 122 -8.92 -5.22 -3.64
CA ALA A 122 -9.76 -4.14 -4.15
C ALA A 122 -11.27 -4.44 -4.01
N GLU A 123 -11.68 -5.67 -4.30
CA GLU A 123 -13.07 -6.13 -4.16
C GLU A 123 -13.64 -6.01 -2.74
N ARG A 124 -12.78 -6.18 -1.71
CA ARG A 124 -13.18 -6.13 -0.29
C ARG A 124 -13.14 -4.74 0.32
N CYS A 125 -12.60 -3.77 -0.42
CA CYS A 125 -12.38 -2.41 0.06
C CYS A 125 -13.25 -1.36 -0.66
N GLY A 126 -14.31 -1.79 -1.35
CA GLY A 126 -15.22 -0.89 -2.07
C GLY A 126 -14.68 -0.39 -3.42
N LEU A 127 -13.66 -1.08 -3.97
CA LEU A 127 -12.99 -0.72 -5.22
C LEU A 127 -13.14 -1.79 -6.32
N ALA A 128 -14.10 -2.71 -6.17
CA ALA A 128 -14.35 -3.78 -7.13
C ALA A 128 -14.59 -3.24 -8.55
N GLY A 129 -13.93 -3.84 -9.55
CA GLY A 129 -14.10 -3.50 -10.96
C GLY A 129 -13.57 -2.12 -11.38
N ARG A 130 -12.75 -1.47 -10.53
CA ARG A 130 -12.16 -0.16 -10.81
C ARG A 130 -10.81 -0.24 -11.54
N PHE A 131 -10.19 -1.42 -11.58
CA PHE A 131 -8.86 -1.61 -12.12
C PHE A 131 -8.86 -2.61 -13.27
N ALA A 132 -8.10 -2.31 -14.30
CA ALA A 132 -7.90 -3.21 -15.44
C ALA A 132 -7.01 -4.41 -15.07
N PHE A 133 -6.13 -4.23 -14.09
CA PHE A 133 -5.30 -5.30 -13.53
C PHE A 133 -4.99 -5.03 -12.06
N GLU A 134 -4.69 -6.10 -11.32
CA GLU A 134 -4.35 -6.06 -9.90
C GLU A 134 -3.12 -6.94 -9.64
N VAL A 135 -2.13 -6.41 -8.90
CA VAL A 135 -0.90 -7.11 -8.53
C VAL A 135 -0.74 -7.07 -7.01
N TYR A 136 -0.60 -8.23 -6.41
CA TYR A 136 -0.49 -8.41 -4.97
C TYR A 136 0.82 -9.10 -4.61
N ALA A 137 1.60 -8.51 -3.73
CA ALA A 137 2.77 -9.18 -3.18
C ALA A 137 2.36 -10.46 -2.43
N GLY A 138 3.17 -11.51 -2.58
CA GLY A 138 2.89 -12.83 -2.02
C GLY A 138 2.06 -13.74 -2.92
N ASP A 139 1.28 -13.22 -3.88
CA ASP A 139 0.58 -14.05 -4.84
C ASP A 139 1.59 -14.78 -5.73
N ASN A 140 1.46 -16.11 -5.84
CA ASN A 140 2.39 -16.96 -6.59
C ASN A 140 3.88 -16.77 -6.22
N GLY A 141 4.16 -16.39 -4.97
CA GLY A 141 5.51 -16.15 -4.49
C GLY A 141 6.12 -14.81 -4.94
N LEU A 142 5.32 -13.89 -5.47
CA LEU A 142 5.80 -12.57 -5.89
C LEU A 142 6.37 -11.81 -4.68
N PRO A 143 7.65 -11.36 -4.75
CA PRO A 143 8.25 -10.58 -3.66
C PRO A 143 7.55 -9.22 -3.51
N ARG A 144 7.76 -8.60 -2.35
CA ARG A 144 7.20 -7.27 -2.03
C ARG A 144 7.97 -6.16 -2.73
N LYS A 145 7.33 -5.00 -2.98
CA LYS A 145 8.04 -3.75 -3.25
C LYS A 145 9.05 -3.50 -2.11
N PRO A 146 10.28 -3.05 -2.38
CA PRO A 146 10.79 -2.52 -3.64
C PRO A 146 11.52 -3.56 -4.52
N ALA A 147 11.26 -4.86 -4.39
CA ALA A 147 11.92 -5.87 -5.24
C ALA A 147 11.63 -5.62 -6.73
N PRO A 148 12.66 -5.66 -7.62
CA PRO A 148 12.49 -5.40 -9.05
C PRO A 148 11.48 -6.31 -9.73
N GLU A 149 11.35 -7.56 -9.29
CA GLU A 149 10.42 -8.56 -9.81
C GLU A 149 8.96 -8.13 -9.65
N PHE A 150 8.65 -7.38 -8.58
CA PHE A 150 7.32 -6.83 -8.37
C PHE A 150 6.95 -5.85 -9.50
N TYR A 151 7.84 -4.88 -9.77
CA TYR A 151 7.60 -3.87 -10.81
C TYR A 151 7.63 -4.48 -12.21
N ALA A 152 8.49 -5.45 -12.47
CA ALA A 152 8.48 -6.19 -13.74
C ALA A 152 7.14 -6.92 -13.97
N THR A 153 6.53 -7.45 -12.90
CA THR A 153 5.20 -8.05 -12.98
C THR A 153 4.12 -7.02 -13.28
N VAL A 154 4.23 -5.84 -12.68
CA VAL A 154 3.33 -4.71 -12.95
C VAL A 154 3.42 -4.25 -14.41
N VAL A 155 4.62 -4.00 -14.93
CA VAL A 155 4.85 -3.60 -16.33
C VAL A 155 4.24 -4.62 -17.30
N ARG A 156 4.45 -5.90 -17.04
CA ARG A 156 3.85 -6.99 -17.83
C ARG A 156 2.32 -6.97 -17.78
N ALA A 157 1.73 -6.74 -16.59
CA ALA A 157 0.28 -6.66 -16.43
C ALA A 157 -0.33 -5.43 -17.09
N ALA A 158 0.40 -4.30 -17.08
CA ALA A 158 0.00 -3.07 -17.76
C ALA A 158 0.03 -3.19 -19.30
N GLY A 159 0.88 -4.08 -19.85
CA GLY A 159 0.96 -4.32 -21.30
C GLY A 159 1.58 -3.17 -22.10
N VAL A 160 2.29 -2.25 -21.44
CA VAL A 160 2.97 -1.11 -22.05
C VAL A 160 4.42 -1.03 -21.53
N PRO A 161 5.35 -0.33 -22.23
CA PRO A 161 6.69 -0.09 -21.75
C PRO A 161 6.74 0.60 -20.38
N ALA A 162 7.79 0.35 -19.58
CA ALA A 162 7.90 0.86 -18.23
C ALA A 162 7.81 2.40 -18.15
N GLU A 163 8.41 3.11 -19.10
CA GLU A 163 8.39 4.57 -19.21
C GLU A 163 7.00 5.17 -19.41
N GLN A 164 6.03 4.36 -19.81
CA GLN A 164 4.62 4.74 -19.94
C GLN A 164 3.80 4.40 -18.69
N VAL A 165 4.42 3.79 -17.70
CA VAL A 165 3.76 3.45 -16.43
C VAL A 165 4.07 4.52 -15.38
N VAL A 166 3.03 5.11 -14.79
CA VAL A 166 3.13 5.98 -13.62
C VAL A 166 2.66 5.22 -12.39
N HIS A 167 3.50 5.13 -11.36
CA HIS A 167 3.14 4.60 -10.06
C HIS A 167 2.82 5.74 -9.10
N VAL A 168 1.68 5.65 -8.43
CA VAL A 168 1.20 6.64 -7.45
C VAL A 168 1.10 5.97 -6.09
N GLY A 169 1.77 6.51 -5.07
CA GLY A 169 1.68 5.96 -3.72
C GLY A 169 2.32 6.85 -2.65
N ASP A 170 2.16 6.45 -1.38
CA ASP A 170 2.58 7.26 -0.24
C ASP A 170 4.01 6.98 0.25
N SER A 171 4.58 5.84 -0.11
CA SER A 171 5.89 5.38 0.36
C SER A 171 7.00 5.78 -0.61
N ILE A 172 7.90 6.66 -0.19
CA ILE A 172 9.06 7.07 -1.01
C ILE A 172 9.83 5.86 -1.55
N ALA A 173 10.17 4.89 -0.71
CA ALA A 173 10.97 3.74 -1.14
C ALA A 173 10.23 2.80 -2.10
N HIS A 174 8.93 2.58 -1.84
CA HIS A 174 8.14 1.60 -2.57
C HIS A 174 7.41 2.18 -3.80
N ASP A 175 7.11 3.49 -3.78
CA ASP A 175 6.19 4.07 -4.76
C ASP A 175 6.85 5.19 -5.58
N VAL A 176 8.07 5.60 -5.21
CA VAL A 176 8.88 6.56 -5.97
C VAL A 176 10.19 5.90 -6.42
N VAL A 177 11.09 5.61 -5.48
CA VAL A 177 12.44 5.12 -5.79
C VAL A 177 12.40 3.76 -6.50
N GLY A 178 11.58 2.83 -6.00
CA GLY A 178 11.46 1.50 -6.60
C GLY A 178 10.93 1.52 -8.05
N PRO A 179 9.79 2.20 -8.33
CA PRO A 179 9.31 2.38 -9.69
C PRO A 179 10.32 3.07 -10.62
N GLN A 180 10.95 4.16 -10.16
CA GLN A 180 11.97 4.87 -10.95
C GLN A 180 13.17 3.98 -11.31
N ALA A 181 13.62 3.16 -10.35
CA ALA A 181 14.68 2.16 -10.62
C ALA A 181 14.25 1.09 -11.63
N ALA A 182 12.96 0.85 -11.79
CA ALA A 182 12.37 -0.05 -12.79
C ALA A 182 12.03 0.65 -14.14
N GLY A 183 12.43 1.91 -14.32
CA GLY A 183 12.15 2.70 -15.52
C GLY A 183 10.75 3.30 -15.62
N MET A 184 9.98 3.22 -14.56
CA MET A 184 8.65 3.85 -14.45
C MET A 184 8.76 5.26 -13.88
N ARG A 185 7.68 6.03 -13.90
CA ARG A 185 7.57 7.28 -13.16
C ARG A 185 6.96 7.06 -11.79
N GLY A 186 7.44 7.79 -10.77
CA GLY A 186 6.97 7.72 -9.39
C GLY A 186 6.33 9.04 -8.95
N VAL A 187 5.03 9.04 -8.68
CA VAL A 187 4.30 10.18 -8.11
C VAL A 187 4.09 9.94 -6.62
N TRP A 188 4.61 10.86 -5.82
CA TRP A 188 4.47 10.76 -4.38
C TRP A 188 3.16 11.37 -3.90
N LEU A 189 2.29 10.56 -3.33
CA LEU A 189 1.08 11.02 -2.66
C LEU A 189 1.37 11.30 -1.18
N ASN A 190 1.70 12.55 -0.89
CA ASN A 190 2.11 13.01 0.43
C ASN A 190 0.93 13.62 1.22
N ARG A 191 -0.01 12.77 1.65
CA ARG A 191 -1.20 13.22 2.40
C ARG A 191 -0.87 13.86 3.74
N ASP A 192 0.26 13.48 4.35
CA ASP A 192 0.66 13.94 5.69
C ASP A 192 1.57 15.19 5.66
N GLY A 193 1.94 15.72 4.49
CA GLY A 193 2.84 16.87 4.35
C GLY A 193 4.26 16.60 4.87
N ARG A 194 4.76 15.36 4.71
CA ARG A 194 6.12 14.95 5.11
C ARG A 194 7.16 15.62 4.23
N SER A 195 8.35 15.90 4.77
CA SER A 195 9.48 16.37 3.97
C SER A 195 10.03 15.23 3.09
N CYS A 196 10.28 15.52 1.82
CA CYS A 196 10.94 14.57 0.94
C CYS A 196 12.39 14.33 1.41
N PRO A 197 12.84 13.07 1.51
CA PRO A 197 14.22 12.77 1.89
C PRO A 197 15.25 13.39 0.94
N PRO A 198 16.41 13.85 1.44
CA PRO A 198 17.48 14.38 0.59
C PRO A 198 17.90 13.38 -0.49
N GLY A 199 18.06 13.88 -1.72
CA GLY A 199 18.51 13.09 -2.87
C GLY A 199 17.40 12.30 -3.56
N VAL A 200 16.14 12.35 -3.08
CA VAL A 200 15.00 11.76 -3.77
C VAL A 200 14.24 12.86 -4.53
N GLN A 201 13.89 12.59 -5.77
CA GLN A 201 13.08 13.48 -6.61
C GLN A 201 11.91 12.68 -7.20
N PRO A 202 10.70 12.77 -6.63
CA PRO A 202 9.50 12.26 -7.28
C PRO A 202 9.27 12.97 -8.62
N ASP A 203 8.69 12.26 -9.60
CA ASP A 203 8.28 12.89 -10.87
C ASP A 203 7.17 13.94 -10.64
N ALA A 204 6.35 13.75 -9.61
CA ALA A 204 5.45 14.76 -9.05
C ALA A 204 5.14 14.45 -7.59
N GLU A 205 4.69 15.47 -6.86
CA GLU A 205 4.16 15.35 -5.49
C GLU A 205 2.73 15.90 -5.42
N LEU A 206 1.86 15.15 -4.74
CA LEU A 206 0.46 15.50 -4.53
C LEU A 206 0.09 15.31 -3.06
N SER A 207 -0.77 16.15 -2.51
CA SER A 207 -1.37 15.94 -1.19
C SER A 207 -2.73 15.24 -1.24
N THR A 208 -3.35 15.19 -2.43
CA THR A 208 -4.66 14.57 -2.70
C THR A 208 -4.68 14.06 -4.14
N LEU A 209 -5.54 13.10 -4.43
CA LEU A 209 -5.72 12.57 -5.79
C LEU A 209 -6.55 13.49 -6.70
N THR A 210 -7.12 14.57 -6.17
CA THR A 210 -7.97 15.50 -6.94
C THR A 210 -7.23 16.08 -8.14
N ASP A 211 -5.94 16.41 -7.97
CA ASP A 211 -5.12 17.05 -9.02
C ASP A 211 -4.40 16.03 -9.91
N LEU A 212 -4.51 14.75 -9.61
CA LEU A 212 -3.81 13.69 -10.34
C LEU A 212 -4.10 13.67 -11.86
N PRO A 213 -5.34 13.86 -12.37
CA PRO A 213 -5.57 13.87 -13.81
C PRO A 213 -4.73 14.92 -14.54
N ALA A 214 -4.60 16.13 -13.98
CA ALA A 214 -3.81 17.21 -14.57
C ALA A 214 -2.30 16.87 -14.53
N VAL A 215 -1.82 16.31 -13.43
CA VAL A 215 -0.41 15.87 -13.29
C VAL A 215 -0.07 14.76 -14.29
N LEU A 216 -0.94 13.77 -14.47
CA LEU A 216 -0.71 12.69 -15.44
C LEU A 216 -0.66 13.22 -16.88
N THR A 217 -1.51 14.19 -17.24
CA THR A 217 -1.47 14.84 -18.55
C THR A 217 -0.14 15.56 -18.76
N ALA A 218 0.31 16.37 -17.79
CA ALA A 218 1.60 17.07 -17.89
C ALA A 218 2.78 16.09 -18.05
N LEU A 219 2.79 15.01 -17.28
CA LEU A 219 3.82 13.97 -17.38
C LEU A 219 3.81 13.26 -18.74
N ALA A 220 2.64 13.03 -19.35
CA ALA A 220 2.53 12.44 -20.68
C ALA A 220 3.11 13.36 -21.76
N ASP A 221 2.76 14.65 -21.72
CA ASP A 221 3.27 15.66 -22.66
C ASP A 221 4.80 15.78 -22.61
N GLU A 222 5.39 15.74 -21.42
CA GLU A 222 6.86 15.73 -21.25
C GLU A 222 7.51 14.46 -21.84
N GLY A 223 6.85 13.31 -21.72
CA GLY A 223 7.31 12.04 -22.30
C GLY A 223 7.32 12.09 -23.84
N ASP A 224 6.30 12.63 -24.45
CA ASP A 224 6.19 12.80 -25.89
C ASP A 224 7.25 13.77 -26.44
N LEU A 225 7.53 14.86 -25.72
CA LEU A 225 8.59 15.81 -26.08
C LEU A 225 9.98 15.19 -26.02
N ARG A 226 10.28 14.36 -25.03
CA ARG A 226 11.54 13.61 -24.93
C ARG A 226 11.69 12.60 -26.07
N ALA A 227 10.66 11.81 -26.35
CA ALA A 227 10.66 10.83 -27.42
C ALA A 227 10.83 11.47 -28.83
N GLN A 228 10.35 12.69 -29.04
CA GLN A 228 10.57 13.47 -30.28
C GLN A 228 11.97 14.01 -30.38
N SER A 229 12.59 14.49 -29.28
CA SER A 229 13.97 15.01 -29.28
C SER A 229 14.99 13.90 -29.56
N ASP A 230 14.79 12.70 -29.04
CA ASP A 230 15.67 11.56 -29.29
C ASP A 230 15.61 11.07 -30.75
N ARG A 231 14.43 11.18 -31.40
CA ARG A 231 14.27 10.86 -32.84
C ARG A 231 14.90 11.91 -33.78
N SER A 232 15.13 13.12 -33.27
CA SER A 232 15.72 14.21 -34.06
C SER A 232 17.23 14.23 -34.03
N LEU A 233 17.85 13.37 -33.18
CA LEU A 233 19.31 13.24 -33.04
C LEU A 233 19.90 12.02 -33.80
N VAL A 234 19.08 11.28 -34.55
CA VAL A 234 19.45 10.17 -35.44
C VAL A 234 19.24 10.59 -36.89
#